data_e377af03efbf03faecf22fdf10d23833
#
_entry.id   e377af03efbf03faecf22fdf10d23833
#
_cell.length_a   1.000
_cell.length_b   1.000
_cell.length_c   1.000
_cell.angle_alpha   90.00
_cell.angle_beta   90.00
_cell.angle_gamma   90.00
#
_symmetry.space_group_name_H-M   'P 1'
#
loop_
_entity.id
_entity.type
_entity.pdbx_description
1 polymer ?
#
loop_
_entity_poly.entity_id
_entity_poly.type
_entity_poly.pdbx_seq_one_letter_code
_entity_poly.pdbx_strand_id
1 'polypeptide(L)'
;MQHEGPRRGSSGLLWNLDARGSIRRMTLTYRKRRSFEAGHARKFLLIVDDSTEVESALYYAAARVVRSSGRILMLYVIEPQDFQHWAGVKQVQIEEETQKARALFRLFKRKLHQVGFENIPCDEVVREGVKAEEIMKTIAEDEDVSILVLGASADPKGPGPLVSTMGAGTAAGSFPIPITIVPGNLAFDDIIALA
;
A
#
# COMPACT_ATOMS: atom_id res chain seq x y z
N MET A 1 -18.51 8.85 37.37
CA MET A 1 -18.71 9.39 36.01
C MET A 1 -17.43 10.13 35.63
N GLN A 2 -16.51 9.43 34.96
CA GLN A 2 -15.25 10.05 34.46
C GLN A 2 -15.43 10.28 32.97
N HIS A 3 -15.42 11.56 32.57
CA HIS A 3 -15.39 12.00 31.20
C HIS A 3 -14.00 11.66 30.61
N GLU A 4 -13.87 10.61 29.81
CA GLU A 4 -12.75 10.46 28.93
C GLU A 4 -12.88 11.47 27.76
N GLY A 5 -12.05 12.51 27.77
CA GLY A 5 -11.90 13.42 26.67
C GLY A 5 -11.28 12.73 25.45
N PRO A 6 -11.45 13.24 24.22
CA PRO A 6 -10.95 12.61 23.01
C PRO A 6 -9.43 12.54 23.04
N ARG A 7 -8.88 11.31 23.00
CA ARG A 7 -7.43 11.07 22.88
C ARG A 7 -6.94 11.61 21.55
N ARG A 8 -6.00 12.55 21.58
CA ARG A 8 -5.36 13.13 20.40
C ARG A 8 -4.66 12.02 19.61
N GLY A 9 -4.99 11.89 18.30
CA GLY A 9 -4.28 11.03 17.39
C GLY A 9 -2.82 11.49 17.24
N SER A 10 -1.91 10.54 17.08
CA SER A 10 -0.50 10.86 16.80
C SER A 10 -0.40 11.55 15.43
N SER A 11 0.24 12.72 15.36
CA SER A 11 0.53 13.41 14.11
C SER A 11 1.92 12.99 13.63
N GLY A 12 2.00 12.36 12.46
CA GLY A 12 3.25 12.10 11.75
C GLY A 12 3.67 13.31 10.92
N LEU A 13 4.96 13.66 10.96
CA LEU A 13 5.56 14.71 10.14
C LEU A 13 6.16 14.08 8.89
N LEU A 14 5.61 14.39 7.74
CA LEU A 14 6.21 14.10 6.44
C LEU A 14 6.79 15.38 5.85
N TRP A 15 7.99 15.27 5.30
CA TRP A 15 8.67 16.33 4.59
C TRP A 15 8.53 16.08 3.08
N ASN A 16 7.92 17.00 2.37
CA ASN A 16 7.86 16.96 0.91
C ASN A 16 8.70 18.11 0.34
N LEU A 17 9.50 17.79 -0.66
CA LEU A 17 10.20 18.79 -1.50
C LEU A 17 9.27 19.15 -2.65
N ASP A 18 8.81 20.40 -2.73
CA ASP A 18 8.11 20.88 -3.90
C ASP A 18 9.07 21.00 -5.10
N ALA A 19 8.51 21.19 -6.30
CA ALA A 19 9.28 21.32 -7.55
C ALA A 19 10.32 22.47 -7.54
N ARG A 20 10.37 23.27 -6.48
CA ARG A 20 11.33 24.37 -6.25
C ARG A 20 12.31 24.08 -5.11
N GLY A 21 12.33 22.84 -4.57
CA GLY A 21 13.20 22.48 -3.47
C GLY A 21 12.80 23.02 -2.10
N SER A 22 11.60 23.58 -1.97
CA SER A 22 11.08 24.06 -0.69
C SER A 22 10.44 22.94 0.10
N ILE A 23 10.84 22.82 1.36
CA ILE A 23 10.29 21.80 2.28
C ILE A 23 8.90 22.24 2.74
N ARG A 24 7.85 21.58 2.24
CA ARG A 24 6.49 21.74 2.78
C ARG A 24 6.24 20.77 3.92
N ARG A 25 5.82 21.32 5.03
CA ARG A 25 5.38 20.54 6.19
C ARG A 25 3.95 20.03 5.94
N MET A 26 3.82 18.74 5.70
CA MET A 26 2.51 18.09 5.63
C MET A 26 2.24 17.39 6.95
N THR A 27 1.24 17.88 7.70
CA THR A 27 0.81 17.23 8.93
C THR A 27 -0.34 16.29 8.59
N LEU A 28 -0.07 14.98 8.56
CA LEU A 28 -1.12 13.98 8.48
C LEU A 28 -1.56 13.61 9.90
N THR A 29 -2.84 13.75 10.17
CA THR A 29 -3.43 13.27 11.42
C THR A 29 -3.91 11.84 11.20
N TYR A 30 -3.23 10.88 11.82
CA TYR A 30 -3.62 9.49 11.75
C TYR A 30 -4.76 9.18 12.72
N ARG A 31 -5.82 8.57 12.23
CA ARG A 31 -6.90 8.06 13.06
C ARG A 31 -6.43 6.82 13.82
N LYS A 32 -6.98 6.61 15.02
CA LYS A 32 -6.82 5.34 15.75
C LYS A 32 -7.30 4.19 14.86
N ARG A 33 -6.50 3.12 14.76
CA ARG A 33 -6.90 1.92 14.00
C ARG A 33 -8.06 1.22 14.68
N ARG A 34 -9.05 0.80 13.88
CA ARG A 34 -10.30 0.18 14.35
C ARG A 34 -10.49 -1.24 13.84
N SER A 35 -9.47 -1.84 13.29
CA SER A 35 -9.48 -3.12 12.57
C SER A 35 -10.12 -4.30 13.29
N PHE A 36 -10.30 -4.21 14.62
CA PHE A 36 -10.89 -5.26 15.45
C PHE A 36 -12.17 -4.80 16.16
N GLU A 37 -12.68 -3.61 15.86
CA GLU A 37 -13.93 -3.11 16.41
C GLU A 37 -15.13 -3.64 15.59
N ALA A 38 -16.30 -3.72 16.20
CA ALA A 38 -17.52 -4.19 15.51
C ALA A 38 -17.83 -3.29 14.30
N GLY A 39 -18.10 -3.91 13.15
CA GLY A 39 -18.36 -3.22 11.88
C GLY A 39 -17.11 -2.85 11.08
N HIS A 40 -15.92 -3.16 11.57
CA HIS A 40 -14.63 -2.94 10.90
C HIS A 40 -13.99 -4.27 10.48
N ALA A 41 -13.15 -4.23 9.44
CA ALA A 41 -12.41 -5.39 8.98
C ALA A 41 -10.95 -5.01 8.73
N ARG A 42 -10.02 -5.78 9.30
CA ARG A 42 -8.59 -5.56 9.14
C ARG A 42 -8.18 -5.57 7.68
N LYS A 43 -7.55 -4.48 7.20
CA LYS A 43 -7.05 -4.35 5.84
C LYS A 43 -5.53 -4.47 5.79
N PHE A 44 -5.08 -5.31 4.88
CA PHE A 44 -3.68 -5.42 4.47
C PHE A 44 -3.52 -4.58 3.19
N LEU A 45 -2.81 -3.46 3.30
CA LEU A 45 -2.55 -2.59 2.15
C LEU A 45 -1.43 -3.20 1.31
N LEU A 46 -1.75 -3.59 0.10
CA LEU A 46 -0.81 -4.10 -0.90
C LEU A 46 -0.62 -3.05 -2.00
N ILE A 47 0.63 -2.68 -2.25
CA ILE A 47 0.95 -1.81 -3.38
C ILE A 47 1.10 -2.66 -4.61
N VAL A 48 0.33 -2.32 -5.64
CA VAL A 48 0.25 -3.06 -6.90
C VAL A 48 0.96 -2.27 -7.99
N ASP A 49 1.88 -2.93 -8.67
CA ASP A 49 2.49 -2.50 -9.92
C ASP A 49 2.83 -3.73 -10.78
N ASP A 50 3.58 -3.55 -11.86
CA ASP A 50 3.97 -4.63 -12.77
C ASP A 50 5.27 -5.35 -12.38
N SER A 51 5.78 -5.11 -11.18
CA SER A 51 6.96 -5.79 -10.67
C SER A 51 6.66 -7.24 -10.24
N THR A 52 7.65 -8.09 -10.36
CA THR A 52 7.49 -9.53 -10.07
C THR A 52 7.33 -9.83 -8.58
N GLU A 53 7.92 -9.02 -7.72
CA GLU A 53 7.89 -9.18 -6.27
C GLU A 53 6.51 -8.92 -5.64
N VAL A 54 5.61 -8.24 -6.34
CA VAL A 54 4.23 -8.03 -5.88
C VAL A 54 3.49 -9.35 -5.68
N GLU A 55 3.81 -10.37 -6.44
CA GLU A 55 3.18 -11.69 -6.33
C GLU A 55 3.46 -12.36 -4.98
N SER A 56 4.70 -12.34 -4.52
CA SER A 56 5.07 -12.87 -3.20
C SER A 56 4.38 -12.10 -2.07
N ALA A 57 4.32 -10.76 -2.18
CA ALA A 57 3.61 -9.91 -1.23
C ALA A 57 2.09 -10.19 -1.21
N LEU A 58 1.49 -10.44 -2.38
CA LEU A 58 0.08 -10.81 -2.52
C LEU A 58 -0.23 -12.13 -1.81
N TYR A 59 0.57 -13.18 -2.04
CA TYR A 59 0.35 -14.47 -1.42
C TYR A 59 0.53 -14.42 0.10
N TYR A 60 1.52 -13.68 0.58
CA TYR A 60 1.69 -13.43 2.01
C TYR A 60 0.47 -12.71 2.60
N ALA A 61 0.02 -11.62 1.99
CA ALA A 61 -1.16 -10.88 2.43
C ALA A 61 -2.40 -11.79 2.47
N ALA A 62 -2.60 -12.62 1.44
CA ALA A 62 -3.69 -13.56 1.34
C ALA A 62 -3.69 -14.60 2.47
N ALA A 63 -2.55 -15.21 2.74
CA ALA A 63 -2.41 -16.18 3.83
C ALA A 63 -2.69 -15.54 5.20
N ARG A 64 -2.26 -14.29 5.41
CA ARG A 64 -2.57 -13.52 6.62
C ARG A 64 -4.06 -13.18 6.74
N VAL A 65 -4.71 -12.84 5.63
CA VAL A 65 -6.16 -12.55 5.58
C VAL A 65 -6.97 -13.77 5.99
N VAL A 66 -6.66 -14.96 5.47
CA VAL A 66 -7.33 -16.20 5.85
C VAL A 66 -7.27 -16.43 7.36
N ARG A 67 -6.11 -16.20 7.98
CA ARG A 67 -5.90 -16.44 9.42
C ARG A 67 -6.49 -15.36 10.32
N SER A 68 -6.80 -14.17 9.79
CA SER A 68 -7.23 -13.01 10.58
C SER A 68 -8.63 -12.50 10.21
N SER A 69 -9.34 -13.17 9.30
CA SER A 69 -10.64 -12.74 8.76
C SER A 69 -10.63 -11.30 8.25
N GLY A 70 -9.51 -10.89 7.64
CA GLY A 70 -9.32 -9.55 7.10
C GLY A 70 -9.69 -9.45 5.63
N ARG A 71 -9.12 -8.43 4.97
CA ARG A 71 -9.24 -8.22 3.52
C ARG A 71 -7.96 -7.59 2.96
N ILE A 72 -7.75 -7.69 1.66
CA ILE A 72 -6.66 -7.02 0.97
C ILE A 72 -7.21 -5.70 0.40
N LEU A 73 -6.49 -4.61 0.61
CA LEU A 73 -6.68 -3.34 -0.10
C LEU A 73 -5.56 -3.21 -1.11
N MET A 74 -5.87 -3.41 -2.40
CA MET A 74 -4.93 -3.24 -3.50
C MET A 74 -4.90 -1.78 -3.93
N LEU A 75 -3.75 -1.12 -3.81
CA LEU A 75 -3.53 0.26 -4.22
C LEU A 75 -2.59 0.31 -5.42
N TYR A 76 -3.06 0.92 -6.51
CA TYR A 76 -2.25 1.32 -7.65
C TYR A 76 -2.11 2.84 -7.66
N VAL A 77 -0.90 3.36 -7.84
CA VAL A 77 -0.65 4.81 -7.90
C VAL A 77 -0.13 5.17 -9.29
N ILE A 78 -0.88 6.02 -9.96
CA ILE A 78 -0.49 6.64 -11.23
C ILE A 78 0.44 7.80 -10.90
N GLU A 79 1.73 7.65 -11.19
CA GLU A 79 2.69 8.72 -10.97
C GLU A 79 2.67 9.70 -12.15
N PRO A 80 2.52 11.02 -11.90
CA PRO A 80 2.51 12.01 -12.96
C PRO A 80 3.87 12.03 -13.66
N GLN A 81 3.86 11.91 -14.98
CA GLN A 81 5.05 12.13 -15.79
C GLN A 81 5.13 13.62 -16.16
N ASP A 82 6.36 14.13 -16.28
CA ASP A 82 6.63 15.55 -16.62
C ASP A 82 6.24 15.90 -18.07
N PHE A 83 4.99 15.77 -18.43
CA PHE A 83 4.47 16.31 -19.69
C PHE A 83 3.98 17.75 -19.49
N GLN A 84 4.91 18.70 -19.50
CA GLN A 84 4.64 20.10 -19.14
C GLN A 84 3.66 20.87 -20.05
N HIS A 85 3.17 20.34 -21.17
CA HIS A 85 2.52 21.22 -22.16
C HIS A 85 1.20 20.74 -22.81
N TRP A 86 0.65 19.55 -22.51
CA TRP A 86 -0.52 19.06 -23.26
C TRP A 86 -1.57 18.41 -22.32
N ALA A 87 -2.57 19.19 -21.92
CA ALA A 87 -3.66 18.70 -21.06
C ALA A 87 -4.39 17.46 -21.62
N GLY A 88 -4.53 17.37 -22.94
CA GLY A 88 -5.14 16.21 -23.59
C GLY A 88 -4.31 14.92 -23.49
N VAL A 89 -2.98 15.02 -23.48
CA VAL A 89 -2.08 13.87 -23.33
C VAL A 89 -2.14 13.32 -21.90
N LYS A 90 -2.26 14.19 -20.91
CA LYS A 90 -2.42 13.77 -19.51
C LYS A 90 -3.67 12.92 -19.30
N GLN A 91 -4.81 13.31 -19.88
CA GLN A 91 -6.06 12.58 -19.73
C GLN A 91 -5.98 11.17 -20.34
N VAL A 92 -5.42 11.05 -21.54
CA VAL A 92 -5.22 9.75 -22.20
C VAL A 92 -4.30 8.85 -21.37
N GLN A 93 -3.21 9.40 -20.84
CA GLN A 93 -2.30 8.65 -19.98
C GLN A 93 -2.99 8.14 -18.71
N ILE A 94 -3.78 8.97 -18.03
CA ILE A 94 -4.52 8.55 -16.83
C ILE A 94 -5.50 7.42 -17.17
N GLU A 95 -6.17 7.50 -18.32
CA GLU A 95 -7.07 6.46 -18.78
C GLU A 95 -6.33 5.14 -19.05
N GLU A 96 -5.20 5.19 -19.75
CA GLU A 96 -4.34 4.02 -20.03
C GLU A 96 -3.81 3.39 -18.73
N GLU A 97 -3.24 4.19 -17.83
CA GLU A 97 -2.74 3.71 -16.54
C GLU A 97 -3.88 3.15 -15.65
N THR A 98 -5.09 3.74 -15.71
CA THR A 98 -6.26 3.21 -15.02
C THR A 98 -6.68 1.86 -15.60
N GLN A 99 -6.64 1.67 -16.91
CA GLN A 99 -6.90 0.38 -17.54
C GLN A 99 -5.84 -0.67 -17.17
N LYS A 100 -4.57 -0.28 -17.13
CA LYS A 100 -3.46 -1.10 -16.65
C LYS A 100 -3.68 -1.54 -15.20
N ALA A 101 -4.02 -0.62 -14.31
CA ALA A 101 -4.34 -0.91 -12.90
C ALA A 101 -5.45 -1.96 -12.78
N ARG A 102 -6.57 -1.78 -13.50
CA ARG A 102 -7.69 -2.72 -13.51
C ARG A 102 -7.29 -4.09 -14.06
N ALA A 103 -6.41 -4.14 -15.06
CA ALA A 103 -5.89 -5.39 -15.60
C ALA A 103 -5.03 -6.13 -14.57
N LEU A 104 -4.17 -5.43 -13.84
CA LEU A 104 -3.34 -5.98 -12.77
C LEU A 104 -4.21 -6.49 -11.61
N PHE A 105 -5.23 -5.75 -11.17
CA PHE A 105 -6.14 -6.21 -10.12
C PHE A 105 -6.84 -7.52 -10.52
N ARG A 106 -7.33 -7.62 -11.76
CA ARG A 106 -7.92 -8.86 -12.28
C ARG A 106 -6.91 -10.00 -12.35
N LEU A 107 -5.68 -9.70 -12.77
CA LEU A 107 -4.60 -10.69 -12.82
C LEU A 107 -4.30 -11.25 -11.42
N PHE A 108 -4.12 -10.38 -10.43
CA PHE A 108 -3.79 -10.80 -9.07
C PHE A 108 -4.94 -11.54 -8.38
N LYS A 109 -6.19 -11.15 -8.59
CA LYS A 109 -7.34 -11.95 -8.13
C LYS A 109 -7.36 -13.34 -8.76
N ARG A 110 -7.06 -13.45 -10.06
CA ARG A 110 -6.96 -14.75 -10.74
C ARG A 110 -5.82 -15.60 -10.15
N LYS A 111 -4.66 -15.01 -9.89
CA LYS A 111 -3.53 -15.70 -9.26
C LYS A 111 -3.90 -16.24 -7.87
N LEU A 112 -4.59 -15.45 -7.05
CA LEU A 112 -5.12 -15.91 -5.76
C LEU A 112 -6.04 -17.14 -5.93
N HIS A 113 -6.97 -17.06 -6.85
CA HIS A 113 -7.89 -18.15 -7.15
C HIS A 113 -7.16 -19.44 -7.59
N GLN A 114 -6.13 -19.32 -8.45
CA GLN A 114 -5.35 -20.45 -8.93
C GLN A 114 -4.59 -21.21 -7.84
N VAL A 115 -4.25 -20.54 -6.73
CA VAL A 115 -3.55 -21.15 -5.59
C VAL A 115 -4.47 -21.47 -4.42
N GLY A 116 -5.80 -21.46 -4.62
CA GLY A 116 -6.78 -21.86 -3.62
C GLY A 116 -7.27 -20.75 -2.68
N PHE A 117 -6.92 -19.50 -2.93
CA PHE A 117 -7.44 -18.35 -2.18
C PHE A 117 -8.69 -17.75 -2.85
N GLU A 118 -9.74 -18.57 -3.02
CA GLU A 118 -10.91 -18.22 -3.83
C GLU A 118 -11.78 -17.11 -3.23
N ASN A 119 -11.86 -17.01 -1.91
CA ASN A 119 -12.83 -16.16 -1.22
C ASN A 119 -12.19 -15.00 -0.43
N ILE A 120 -11.00 -14.55 -0.83
CA ILE A 120 -10.36 -13.41 -0.17
C ILE A 120 -11.01 -12.10 -0.61
N PRO A 121 -11.59 -11.33 0.32
CA PRO A 121 -12.12 -10.02 -0.02
C PRO A 121 -10.98 -9.08 -0.46
N CYS A 122 -11.09 -8.51 -1.67
CA CYS A 122 -10.12 -7.58 -2.22
C CYS A 122 -10.82 -6.27 -2.61
N ASP A 123 -10.44 -5.19 -1.96
CA ASP A 123 -10.80 -3.83 -2.37
C ASP A 123 -9.77 -3.29 -3.36
N GLU A 124 -10.18 -2.44 -4.27
CA GLU A 124 -9.33 -1.87 -5.33
C GLU A 124 -9.37 -0.35 -5.26
N VAL A 125 -8.21 0.28 -5.22
CA VAL A 125 -8.07 1.73 -5.23
C VAL A 125 -7.01 2.15 -6.24
N VAL A 126 -7.36 3.13 -7.08
CA VAL A 126 -6.42 3.81 -7.98
C VAL A 126 -6.31 5.25 -7.52
N ARG A 127 -5.09 5.75 -7.38
CA ARG A 127 -4.80 7.15 -7.02
C ARG A 127 -3.83 7.76 -8.00
N GLU A 128 -3.86 9.07 -8.14
CA GLU A 128 -2.88 9.85 -8.92
C GLU A 128 -2.03 10.68 -7.95
N GLY A 129 -0.70 10.60 -8.08
CA GLY A 129 0.22 11.38 -7.26
C GLY A 129 1.56 10.70 -7.03
N VAL A 130 2.34 11.22 -6.10
CA VAL A 130 3.61 10.61 -5.68
C VAL A 130 3.31 9.35 -4.85
N LYS A 131 3.86 8.21 -5.26
CA LYS A 131 3.53 6.90 -4.71
C LYS A 131 3.61 6.85 -3.17
N ALA A 132 4.69 7.35 -2.58
CA ALA A 132 4.85 7.38 -1.14
C ALA A 132 3.79 8.23 -0.42
N GLU A 133 3.43 9.39 -0.99
CA GLU A 133 2.41 10.27 -0.41
C GLU A 133 1.02 9.66 -0.48
N GLU A 134 0.66 9.05 -1.61
CA GLU A 134 -0.66 8.43 -1.78
C GLU A 134 -0.83 7.20 -0.89
N ILE A 135 0.23 6.45 -0.63
CA ILE A 135 0.23 5.38 0.38
C ILE A 135 -0.08 5.96 1.76
N MET A 136 0.61 7.03 2.16
CA MET A 136 0.41 7.67 3.47
C MET A 136 -0.98 8.27 3.61
N LYS A 137 -1.52 8.89 2.56
CA LYS A 137 -2.90 9.40 2.52
C LYS A 137 -3.91 8.26 2.66
N THR A 138 -3.73 7.17 1.94
CA THR A 138 -4.59 5.98 2.03
C THR A 138 -4.64 5.45 3.47
N ILE A 139 -3.49 5.35 4.13
CA ILE A 139 -3.41 4.92 5.53
C ILE A 139 -4.10 5.93 6.46
N ALA A 140 -3.96 7.22 6.22
CA ALA A 140 -4.56 8.26 7.06
C ALA A 140 -6.09 8.30 6.94
N GLU A 141 -6.62 8.08 5.74
CA GLU A 141 -8.05 8.14 5.43
C GLU A 141 -8.82 6.88 5.84
N ASP A 142 -8.18 5.71 5.77
CA ASP A 142 -8.81 4.42 6.07
C ASP A 142 -8.28 3.85 7.41
N GLU A 143 -9.11 3.92 8.45
CA GLU A 143 -8.78 3.47 9.80
C GLU A 143 -8.68 1.94 9.95
N ASP A 144 -9.12 1.18 8.96
CA ASP A 144 -9.05 -0.29 8.92
C ASP A 144 -7.72 -0.80 8.36
N VAL A 145 -6.97 0.05 7.63
CA VAL A 145 -5.63 -0.29 7.14
C VAL A 145 -4.68 -0.42 8.33
N SER A 146 -4.20 -1.63 8.57
CA SER A 146 -3.43 -1.96 9.78
C SER A 146 -2.03 -2.47 9.51
N ILE A 147 -1.73 -2.89 8.29
CA ILE A 147 -0.42 -3.37 7.86
C ILE A 147 -0.21 -2.94 6.41
N LEU A 148 0.99 -2.41 6.11
CA LEU A 148 1.48 -2.25 4.75
C LEU A 148 2.30 -3.47 4.37
N VAL A 149 2.02 -4.08 3.22
CA VAL A 149 2.76 -5.22 2.68
C VAL A 149 3.46 -4.80 1.39
N LEU A 150 4.78 -4.97 1.36
CA LEU A 150 5.63 -4.61 0.22
C LEU A 150 6.39 -5.85 -0.25
N GLY A 151 6.46 -6.06 -1.55
CA GLY A 151 7.42 -6.98 -2.15
C GLY A 151 8.81 -6.35 -2.21
N ALA A 152 9.84 -7.12 -1.89
CA ALA A 152 11.22 -6.69 -2.05
C ALA A 152 11.83 -7.38 -3.26
N SER A 153 12.40 -6.60 -4.19
CA SER A 153 13.11 -7.16 -5.33
C SER A 153 14.31 -8.00 -4.88
N ALA A 154 14.50 -9.12 -5.55
CA ALA A 154 15.70 -9.97 -5.38
C ALA A 154 16.88 -9.50 -6.28
N ASP A 155 16.73 -8.41 -7.02
CA ASP A 155 17.78 -7.84 -7.87
C ASP A 155 18.95 -7.36 -7.02
N PRO A 156 20.23 -7.68 -7.41
CA PRO A 156 21.42 -7.16 -6.74
C PRO A 156 21.50 -5.62 -6.65
N LYS A 157 20.74 -4.90 -7.49
CA LYS A 157 20.65 -3.44 -7.46
C LYS A 157 19.91 -2.89 -6.24
N GLY A 158 19.21 -3.74 -5.51
CA GLY A 158 18.51 -3.38 -4.27
C GLY A 158 17.06 -3.80 -4.20
N PRO A 159 16.43 -3.63 -3.02
CA PRO A 159 15.10 -4.18 -2.73
C PRO A 159 13.94 -3.43 -3.39
N GLY A 160 14.23 -2.44 -4.21
CA GLY A 160 13.25 -1.58 -4.84
C GLY A 160 13.05 -0.23 -4.11
N PRO A 161 12.52 0.78 -4.85
CA PRO A 161 12.45 2.15 -4.34
C PRO A 161 11.52 2.32 -3.14
N LEU A 162 10.38 1.63 -3.11
CA LEU A 162 9.44 1.71 -1.98
C LEU A 162 10.02 1.11 -0.71
N VAL A 163 10.66 -0.06 -0.81
CA VAL A 163 11.30 -0.72 0.33
C VAL A 163 12.43 0.15 0.87
N SER A 164 13.24 0.72 -0.03
CA SER A 164 14.34 1.62 0.35
C SER A 164 13.83 2.90 1.02
N THR A 165 12.74 3.47 0.54
CA THR A 165 12.21 4.75 1.07
C THR A 165 11.42 4.53 2.36
N MET A 166 10.58 3.52 2.44
CA MET A 166 9.63 3.31 3.54
C MET A 166 10.15 2.34 4.61
N GLY A 167 10.89 1.31 4.20
CA GLY A 167 11.34 0.25 5.10
C GLY A 167 12.70 0.51 5.75
N ALA A 168 13.58 1.27 5.11
CA ALA A 168 14.95 1.51 5.59
C ALA A 168 15.29 3.01 5.80
N GLY A 169 14.41 3.92 5.36
CA GLY A 169 14.63 5.36 5.47
C GLY A 169 14.26 5.94 6.83
N THR A 170 14.48 7.26 7.00
CA THR A 170 14.09 8.02 8.19
C THR A 170 12.59 7.95 8.51
N ALA A 171 11.76 7.61 7.53
CA ALA A 171 10.33 7.43 7.68
C ALA A 171 9.96 6.16 8.47
N ALA A 172 10.80 5.12 8.46
CA ALA A 172 10.48 3.83 9.09
C ALA A 172 10.17 3.95 10.59
N GLY A 173 10.88 4.82 11.31
CA GLY A 173 10.68 5.04 12.75
C GLY A 173 9.42 5.85 13.11
N SER A 174 8.80 6.52 12.14
CA SER A 174 7.60 7.34 12.32
C SER A 174 6.40 6.84 11.51
N PHE A 175 6.52 5.67 10.87
CA PHE A 175 5.44 5.11 10.06
C PHE A 175 4.26 4.71 10.95
N PRO A 176 3.01 5.06 10.58
CA PRO A 176 1.86 4.95 11.48
C PRO A 176 1.34 3.53 11.71
N ILE A 177 1.78 2.58 10.89
CA ILE A 177 1.39 1.16 10.95
C ILE A 177 2.61 0.28 10.67
N PRO A 178 2.61 -1.00 11.07
CA PRO A 178 3.65 -1.95 10.71
C PRO A 178 3.81 -2.10 9.20
N ILE A 179 5.06 -2.24 8.76
CA ILE A 179 5.42 -2.58 7.38
C ILE A 179 5.94 -4.02 7.37
N THR A 180 5.36 -4.84 6.53
CA THR A 180 5.89 -6.18 6.24
C THR A 180 6.57 -6.16 4.88
N ILE A 181 7.83 -6.55 4.83
CA ILE A 181 8.63 -6.67 3.61
C ILE A 181 8.76 -8.16 3.28
N VAL A 182 8.25 -8.56 2.13
CA VAL A 182 8.25 -9.94 1.66
C VAL A 182 9.29 -10.08 0.54
N PRO A 183 10.34 -10.91 0.71
CA PRO A 183 11.30 -11.15 -0.36
C PRO A 183 10.63 -11.74 -1.61
N GLY A 184 10.91 -11.17 -2.78
CA GLY A 184 10.29 -11.57 -4.04
C GLY A 184 10.71 -12.93 -4.58
N ASN A 185 11.76 -13.54 -4.01
CA ASN A 185 12.28 -14.85 -4.37
C ASN A 185 11.83 -15.99 -3.44
N LEU A 186 10.94 -15.73 -2.48
CA LEU A 186 10.40 -16.80 -1.64
C LEU A 186 9.50 -17.73 -2.45
N ALA A 187 9.64 -19.03 -2.25
CA ALA A 187 8.74 -20.02 -2.81
C ALA A 187 7.34 -19.90 -2.17
N PHE A 188 6.30 -20.26 -2.92
CA PHE A 188 4.92 -20.17 -2.43
C PHE A 188 4.71 -20.93 -1.11
N ASP A 189 5.23 -22.17 -1.01
CA ASP A 189 5.09 -22.99 0.20
C ASP A 189 5.77 -22.35 1.41
N ASP A 190 6.92 -21.71 1.22
CA ASP A 190 7.62 -20.98 2.29
C ASP A 190 6.79 -19.78 2.74
N ILE A 191 6.20 -19.03 1.79
CA ILE A 191 5.33 -17.90 2.10
C ILE A 191 4.15 -18.35 2.96
N ILE A 192 3.50 -19.46 2.60
CA ILE A 192 2.36 -20.00 3.35
C ILE A 192 2.76 -20.47 4.75
N ALA A 193 3.95 -21.05 4.89
CA ALA A 193 4.45 -21.50 6.18
C ALA A 193 4.81 -20.34 7.12
N LEU A 194 5.25 -19.21 6.58
CA LEU A 194 5.68 -18.01 7.33
C LEU A 194 4.54 -17.04 7.66
N ALA A 195 3.42 -17.09 6.95
CA ALA A 195 2.36 -16.09 7.02
C ALA A 195 1.37 -16.27 8.20
#